data_b5fdd92b4ad4d55c3b13ce3bc55d1486
#
_entry.id   b5fdd92b4ad4d55c3b13ce3bc55d1486
#
_cell.length_a   1.000
_cell.length_b   1.000
_cell.length_c   1.000
_cell.angle_alpha   90.00
_cell.angle_beta   90.00
_cell.angle_gamma   90.00
#
_symmetry.space_group_name_H-M   'P 1'
#
loop_
_entity.id
_entity.type
_entity.pdbx_description
1 polymer ?
#
loop_
_entity_poly.entity_id
_entity_poly.type
_entity_poly.pdbx_seq_one_letter_code
_entity_poly.pdbx_strand_id
1 'polypeptide(L)'
;MRFVIVTGMSGAGKSTALKMLEDMGYFCVDNLPIAMFPGFVQMIQNSETSKKKVALGVDVRSGRDISGLEKDLEQMDEKGIKYEILFLDAKDSVLVKRYKETRRQHPLSGSGRVDTGIAKEREKTAFLKMKATYILDTSKMLTRELKIELEKIFVKGESFCNLYITVMSFGFKYGIPQDADLVFDVRFLPNPYYIDTLKEKTGNDPEVQDYVMQNDKGPIFLEKLKDMVEFLIPNYILEGKNQLVIAIGCTGGKHRSVTLANALYHTLETEESYGVRIEHRDIGKDSITKRK
;
A
#
# COMPACT_ATOMS: atom_id res chain seq x y z
N MET A 1 -9.24 18.65 14.23
CA MET A 1 -8.31 17.93 15.11
C MET A 1 -7.71 16.77 14.30
N ARG A 2 -6.39 16.61 14.27
CA ARG A 2 -5.73 15.45 13.63
C ARG A 2 -5.31 14.47 14.72
N PHE A 3 -5.90 13.29 14.75
CA PHE A 3 -5.64 12.27 15.75
C PHE A 3 -4.97 11.05 15.10
N VAL A 4 -3.73 10.74 15.52
CA VAL A 4 -2.89 9.70 14.94
C VAL A 4 -2.65 8.61 15.96
N ILE A 5 -2.95 7.37 15.62
CA ILE A 5 -2.62 6.18 16.40
C ILE A 5 -1.33 5.59 15.83
N VAL A 6 -0.26 5.64 16.60
CA VAL A 6 1.05 5.08 16.22
C VAL A 6 1.17 3.67 16.76
N THR A 7 1.18 2.69 15.89
CA THR A 7 1.24 1.27 16.25
C THR A 7 2.19 0.50 15.33
N GLY A 8 2.24 -0.81 15.42
CA GLY A 8 3.08 -1.67 14.57
C GLY A 8 4.00 -2.56 15.38
N MET A 9 4.91 -3.24 14.68
CA MET A 9 5.77 -4.27 15.26
C MET A 9 6.71 -3.71 16.33
N SER A 10 6.88 -4.48 17.39
CA SER A 10 7.85 -4.18 18.45
C SER A 10 9.27 -4.20 17.88
N GLY A 11 10.02 -3.09 18.06
CA GLY A 11 11.33 -2.89 17.43
C GLY A 11 11.28 -2.23 16.05
N ALA A 12 10.10 -1.90 15.51
CA ALA A 12 9.96 -1.20 14.24
C ALA A 12 10.16 0.33 14.34
N GLY A 13 10.33 0.90 15.55
CA GLY A 13 10.65 2.33 15.72
C GLY A 13 9.52 3.21 16.21
N LYS A 14 8.45 2.67 16.81
CA LYS A 14 7.28 3.43 17.32
C LYS A 14 7.68 4.61 18.23
N SER A 15 8.47 4.36 19.27
CA SER A 15 8.89 5.43 20.20
C SER A 15 9.76 6.50 19.53
N THR A 16 10.52 6.12 18.49
CA THR A 16 11.27 7.09 17.68
C THR A 16 10.33 7.97 16.86
N ALA A 17 9.33 7.36 16.23
CA ALA A 17 8.31 8.09 15.47
C ALA A 17 7.50 9.05 16.35
N LEU A 18 7.11 8.63 17.55
CA LEU A 18 6.41 9.50 18.52
C LEU A 18 7.24 10.70 18.90
N LYS A 19 8.55 10.56 19.20
CA LYS A 19 9.45 11.68 19.47
C LYS A 19 9.53 12.66 18.30
N MET A 20 9.59 12.13 17.06
CA MET A 20 9.60 12.98 15.87
C MET A 20 8.28 13.71 15.68
N LEU A 21 7.14 13.06 15.94
CA LEU A 21 5.83 13.71 15.89
C LEU A 21 5.70 14.79 16.97
N GLU A 22 6.30 14.59 18.16
CA GLU A 22 6.38 15.62 19.21
C GLU A 22 7.15 16.84 18.72
N ASP A 23 8.31 16.65 18.06
CA ASP A 23 9.08 17.73 17.41
C ASP A 23 8.26 18.46 16.32
N MET A 24 7.30 17.77 15.68
CA MET A 24 6.38 18.34 14.68
C MET A 24 5.13 19.00 15.30
N GLY A 25 5.10 19.14 16.62
CA GLY A 25 4.03 19.82 17.36
C GLY A 25 2.82 18.97 17.69
N TYR A 26 2.94 17.63 17.65
CA TYR A 26 1.92 16.73 18.16
C TYR A 26 2.01 16.60 19.68
N PHE A 27 0.86 16.55 20.34
CA PHE A 27 0.80 16.08 21.72
C PHE A 27 0.90 14.55 21.71
N CYS A 28 2.02 14.02 22.18
CA CYS A 28 2.29 12.58 22.12
C CYS A 28 2.07 11.90 23.48
N VAL A 29 1.39 10.76 23.46
CA VAL A 29 1.29 9.85 24.61
C VAL A 29 1.79 8.49 24.16
N ASP A 30 2.86 7.98 24.78
CA ASP A 30 3.41 6.67 24.49
C ASP A 30 2.83 5.61 25.43
N ASN A 31 2.58 4.43 24.91
CA ASN A 31 2.17 3.24 25.66
C ASN A 31 0.93 3.42 26.55
N LEU A 32 -0.12 4.08 26.03
CA LEU A 32 -1.40 4.18 26.75
C LEU A 32 -2.01 2.78 26.91
N PRO A 33 -2.41 2.38 28.12
CA PRO A 33 -3.17 1.13 28.32
C PRO A 33 -4.48 1.17 27.52
N ILE A 34 -4.80 0.09 26.80
CA ILE A 34 -6.00 0.03 25.93
C ILE A 34 -7.27 0.34 26.73
N ALA A 35 -7.36 -0.11 27.99
CA ALA A 35 -8.49 0.21 28.86
C ALA A 35 -8.72 1.71 29.11
N MET A 36 -7.69 2.56 28.92
CA MET A 36 -7.77 4.02 29.08
C MET A 36 -8.08 4.73 27.75
N PHE A 37 -8.05 4.01 26.63
CA PHE A 37 -8.20 4.59 25.29
C PHE A 37 -9.54 5.34 25.13
N PRO A 38 -10.72 4.80 25.46
CA PRO A 38 -11.99 5.51 25.31
C PRO A 38 -12.06 6.80 26.16
N GLY A 39 -11.59 6.73 27.41
CA GLY A 39 -11.54 7.89 28.30
C GLY A 39 -10.59 8.99 27.80
N PHE A 40 -9.46 8.59 27.23
CA PHE A 40 -8.51 9.53 26.63
C PHE A 40 -9.09 10.24 25.40
N VAL A 41 -9.74 9.51 24.51
CA VAL A 41 -10.44 10.07 23.34
C VAL A 41 -11.51 11.08 23.78
N GLN A 42 -12.33 10.74 24.77
CA GLN A 42 -13.34 11.63 25.30
C GLN A 42 -12.76 12.88 25.96
N MET A 43 -11.64 12.74 26.69
CA MET A 43 -10.95 13.86 27.31
C MET A 43 -10.39 14.84 26.26
N ILE A 44 -9.82 14.33 25.16
CA ILE A 44 -9.31 15.17 24.07
C ILE A 44 -10.44 15.91 23.35
N GLN A 45 -11.57 15.25 23.11
CA GLN A 45 -12.73 15.88 22.47
C GLN A 45 -13.31 17.01 23.30
N ASN A 46 -13.35 16.87 24.64
CA ASN A 46 -13.93 17.83 25.56
C ASN A 46 -12.94 18.92 25.99
N SER A 47 -11.66 18.83 25.66
CA SER A 47 -10.67 19.84 26.04
C SER A 47 -10.83 21.09 25.17
N GLU A 48 -11.17 22.21 25.81
CA GLU A 48 -11.20 23.56 25.20
C GLU A 48 -9.80 24.01 24.72
N THR A 49 -8.74 23.40 25.24
CA THR A 49 -7.37 23.60 24.74
C THR A 49 -7.26 22.90 23.40
N SER A 50 -7.35 23.70 22.35
CA SER A 50 -7.25 23.36 20.93
C SER A 50 -5.94 22.67 20.56
N LYS A 51 -5.62 21.52 21.15
CA LYS A 51 -4.57 20.64 20.67
C LYS A 51 -5.05 20.02 19.36
N LYS A 52 -4.75 20.72 18.27
CA LYS A 52 -5.20 20.33 16.93
C LYS A 52 -4.55 19.04 16.43
N LYS A 53 -3.42 18.62 17.07
CA LYS A 53 -2.61 17.46 16.66
C LYS A 53 -2.29 16.58 17.87
N VAL A 54 -2.73 15.33 17.84
CA VAL A 54 -2.50 14.34 18.91
C VAL A 54 -1.97 13.05 18.30
N ALA A 55 -0.94 12.46 18.90
CA ALA A 55 -0.41 11.16 18.51
C ALA A 55 -0.38 10.22 19.72
N LEU A 56 -0.98 9.05 19.56
CA LEU A 56 -1.11 8.06 20.61
C LEU A 56 -0.36 6.79 20.25
N GLY A 57 0.67 6.44 21.01
CA GLY A 57 1.39 5.18 20.90
C GLY A 57 0.61 4.03 21.54
N VAL A 58 0.23 3.04 20.73
CA VAL A 58 -0.41 1.82 21.19
C VAL A 58 0.52 0.64 20.93
N ASP A 59 0.85 -0.11 21.98
CA ASP A 59 1.72 -1.27 21.90
C ASP A 59 0.98 -2.54 22.35
N VAL A 60 1.28 -3.66 21.70
CA VAL A 60 0.81 -5.01 22.08
C VAL A 60 1.13 -5.37 23.54
N ARG A 61 2.14 -4.67 24.14
CA ARG A 61 2.53 -4.83 25.56
C ARG A 61 1.47 -4.31 26.53
N SER A 62 0.57 -3.44 26.07
CA SER A 62 -0.39 -2.76 26.98
C SER A 62 -1.36 -3.69 27.70
N GLY A 63 -1.05 -4.99 27.74
CA GLY A 63 -1.69 -6.05 28.53
C GLY A 63 -3.18 -6.17 28.29
N ARG A 64 -3.67 -7.37 28.06
CA ARG A 64 -5.06 -7.75 27.88
C ARG A 64 -5.75 -7.16 26.64
N ASP A 65 -5.75 -7.97 25.61
CA ASP A 65 -6.72 -7.98 24.54
C ASP A 65 -6.68 -6.80 23.54
N ILE A 66 -5.80 -6.93 22.55
CA ILE A 66 -5.87 -6.08 21.34
C ILE A 66 -7.28 -6.10 20.71
N SER A 67 -8.07 -7.15 20.93
CA SER A 67 -9.47 -7.22 20.50
C SER A 67 -10.35 -6.12 21.13
N GLY A 68 -9.96 -5.59 22.29
CA GLY A 68 -10.59 -4.43 22.89
C GLY A 68 -10.40 -3.16 22.04
N LEU A 69 -9.19 -2.96 21.50
CA LEU A 69 -8.90 -1.81 20.63
C LEU A 69 -9.70 -1.85 19.33
N GLU A 70 -9.93 -3.02 18.76
CA GLU A 70 -10.75 -3.15 17.55
C GLU A 70 -12.17 -2.63 17.79
N LYS A 71 -12.80 -3.02 18.88
CA LYS A 71 -14.12 -2.51 19.30
C LYS A 71 -14.12 -1.01 19.58
N ASP A 72 -13.06 -0.49 20.21
CA ASP A 72 -12.93 0.93 20.47
C ASP A 72 -12.83 1.74 19.18
N LEU A 73 -12.08 1.24 18.18
CA LEU A 73 -11.98 1.84 16.86
C LEU A 73 -13.33 1.79 16.10
N GLU A 74 -14.06 0.69 16.16
CA GLU A 74 -15.41 0.57 15.60
C GLU A 74 -16.37 1.60 16.22
N GLN A 75 -16.33 1.77 17.55
CA GLN A 75 -17.11 2.79 18.22
C GLN A 75 -16.71 4.22 17.82
N MET A 76 -15.44 4.47 17.52
CA MET A 76 -15.00 5.77 16.99
C MET A 76 -15.57 6.01 15.59
N ASP A 77 -15.54 4.99 14.73
CA ASP A 77 -16.10 5.03 13.39
C ASP A 77 -17.62 5.33 13.44
N GLU A 78 -18.37 4.62 14.31
CA GLU A 78 -19.80 4.84 14.54
C GLU A 78 -20.12 6.26 15.04
N LYS A 79 -19.25 6.84 15.86
CA LYS A 79 -19.38 8.21 16.38
C LYS A 79 -18.87 9.28 15.42
N GLY A 80 -18.38 8.91 14.24
CA GLY A 80 -17.80 9.82 13.25
C GLY A 80 -16.51 10.51 13.70
N ILE A 81 -15.76 9.90 14.64
CA ILE A 81 -14.51 10.43 15.14
C ILE A 81 -13.40 10.08 14.15
N LYS A 82 -12.87 11.07 13.45
CA LYS A 82 -11.78 10.87 12.48
C LYS A 82 -10.45 10.60 13.18
N TYR A 83 -9.81 9.51 12.79
CA TYR A 83 -8.45 9.14 13.22
C TYR A 83 -7.64 8.61 12.04
N GLU A 84 -6.32 8.62 12.18
CA GLU A 84 -5.39 8.03 11.23
C GLU A 84 -4.54 7.00 11.96
N ILE A 85 -4.23 5.87 11.33
CA ILE A 85 -3.35 4.85 11.90
C ILE A 85 -2.03 4.85 11.15
N LEU A 86 -0.94 5.13 11.87
CA LEU A 86 0.43 4.94 11.39
C LEU A 86 0.94 3.60 11.89
N PHE A 87 1.09 2.64 10.99
CA PHE A 87 1.62 1.31 11.27
C PHE A 87 3.10 1.24 10.89
N LEU A 88 3.98 1.02 11.86
CA LEU A 88 5.41 0.82 11.61
C LEU A 88 5.71 -0.67 11.53
N ASP A 89 6.26 -1.09 10.39
CA ASP A 89 6.64 -2.48 10.13
C ASP A 89 8.14 -2.62 9.92
N ALA A 90 8.64 -3.83 10.00
CA ALA A 90 9.95 -4.23 9.52
C ALA A 90 9.99 -5.75 9.26
N LYS A 91 10.89 -6.19 8.39
CA LYS A 91 11.11 -7.62 8.12
C LYS A 91 11.52 -8.36 9.39
N ASP A 92 11.06 -9.59 9.55
CA ASP A 92 11.34 -10.41 10.76
C ASP A 92 12.82 -10.54 11.03
N SER A 93 13.65 -10.75 9.99
CA SER A 93 15.10 -10.82 10.12
C SER A 93 15.73 -9.55 10.70
N VAL A 94 15.15 -8.38 10.36
CA VAL A 94 15.59 -7.08 10.88
C VAL A 94 15.14 -6.90 12.33
N LEU A 95 13.90 -7.27 12.65
CA LEU A 95 13.40 -7.24 14.01
C LEU A 95 14.23 -8.13 14.94
N VAL A 96 14.50 -9.38 14.54
CA VAL A 96 15.37 -10.30 15.29
C VAL A 96 16.75 -9.69 15.52
N LYS A 97 17.34 -9.05 14.50
CA LYS A 97 18.65 -8.38 14.61
C LYS A 97 18.58 -7.23 15.62
N ARG A 98 17.59 -6.35 15.55
CA ARG A 98 17.39 -5.22 16.46
C ARG A 98 17.20 -5.68 17.92
N TYR A 99 16.48 -6.79 18.14
CA TYR A 99 16.33 -7.37 19.48
C TYR A 99 17.64 -7.90 20.04
N LYS A 100 18.46 -8.55 19.22
CA LYS A 100 19.81 -9.00 19.60
C LYS A 100 20.73 -7.83 19.96
N GLU A 101 20.74 -6.78 19.13
CA GLU A 101 21.55 -5.57 19.35
C GLU A 101 21.18 -4.83 20.63
N THR A 102 19.88 -4.72 20.93
CA THR A 102 19.39 -4.04 22.13
C THR A 102 19.37 -4.91 23.37
N ARG A 103 19.68 -6.20 23.24
CA ARG A 103 19.64 -7.21 24.35
C ARG A 103 18.30 -7.22 25.09
N ARG A 104 17.20 -6.98 24.40
CA ARG A 104 15.84 -6.99 24.96
C ARG A 104 15.14 -8.28 24.62
N GLN A 105 14.25 -8.72 25.50
CA GLN A 105 13.32 -9.81 25.21
C GLN A 105 12.10 -9.29 24.46
N HIS A 106 11.60 -10.09 23.52
CA HIS A 106 10.37 -9.75 22.82
C HIS A 106 9.17 -9.91 23.78
N PRO A 107 8.22 -8.95 23.81
CA PRO A 107 7.11 -8.94 24.77
C PRO A 107 6.27 -10.23 24.76
N LEU A 108 6.09 -10.82 23.57
CA LEU A 108 5.27 -12.02 23.40
C LEU A 108 6.09 -13.32 23.32
N SER A 109 7.40 -13.29 23.51
CA SER A 109 8.23 -14.49 23.48
C SER A 109 8.25 -15.23 24.83
N GLY A 110 7.95 -14.55 25.94
CA GLY A 110 8.15 -15.11 27.28
C GLY A 110 9.60 -15.61 27.45
N SER A 111 9.78 -16.87 27.84
CA SER A 111 11.08 -17.55 27.88
C SER A 111 11.51 -18.14 26.53
N GLY A 112 10.69 -18.00 25.49
CA GLY A 112 10.92 -18.57 24.16
C GLY A 112 11.78 -17.70 23.25
N ARG A 113 11.87 -18.12 22.00
CA ARG A 113 12.67 -17.44 20.97
C ARG A 113 11.99 -16.15 20.51
N VAL A 114 12.81 -15.17 20.09
CA VAL A 114 12.33 -13.87 19.59
C VAL A 114 11.48 -14.03 18.32
N ASP A 115 11.85 -14.94 17.42
CA ASP A 115 11.12 -15.18 16.16
C ASP A 115 9.68 -15.66 16.40
N THR A 116 9.47 -16.54 17.38
CA THR A 116 8.12 -16.98 17.75
C THR A 116 7.28 -15.86 18.36
N GLY A 117 7.90 -14.93 19.10
CA GLY A 117 7.25 -13.74 19.62
C GLY A 117 6.82 -12.79 18.50
N ILE A 118 7.68 -12.57 17.49
CA ILE A 118 7.40 -11.75 16.32
C ILE A 118 6.22 -12.33 15.52
N ALA A 119 6.22 -13.64 15.27
CA ALA A 119 5.12 -14.29 14.54
C ALA A 119 3.76 -14.09 15.24
N LYS A 120 3.71 -14.29 16.56
CA LYS A 120 2.51 -14.02 17.36
C LYS A 120 2.08 -12.55 17.35
N GLU A 121 3.04 -11.63 17.33
CA GLU A 121 2.74 -10.19 17.25
C GLU A 121 2.14 -9.83 15.90
N ARG A 122 2.67 -10.37 14.79
CA ARG A 122 2.10 -10.16 13.45
C ARG A 122 0.66 -10.61 13.35
N GLU A 123 0.36 -11.82 13.86
CA GLU A 123 -1.02 -12.32 13.88
C GLU A 123 -1.95 -11.38 14.66
N LYS A 124 -1.54 -10.96 15.85
CA LYS A 124 -2.33 -10.07 16.69
C LYS A 124 -2.50 -8.66 16.12
N THR A 125 -1.53 -8.14 15.37
CA THR A 125 -1.56 -6.78 14.85
C THR A 125 -2.06 -6.72 13.41
N ALA A 126 -2.40 -7.84 12.78
CA ALA A 126 -2.83 -7.91 11.39
C ALA A 126 -4.02 -6.98 11.10
N PHE A 127 -5.04 -6.95 11.97
CA PHE A 127 -6.20 -6.09 11.80
C PHE A 127 -5.83 -4.58 11.84
N LEU A 128 -4.87 -4.18 12.69
CA LEU A 128 -4.37 -2.79 12.74
C LEU A 128 -3.62 -2.42 11.46
N LYS A 129 -2.87 -3.38 10.90
CA LYS A 129 -2.19 -3.18 9.62
C LYS A 129 -3.19 -3.04 8.47
N MET A 130 -4.29 -3.80 8.47
CA MET A 130 -5.37 -3.66 7.48
C MET A 130 -6.12 -2.33 7.56
N LYS A 131 -6.36 -1.82 8.79
CA LYS A 131 -7.00 -0.51 9.02
C LYS A 131 -6.02 0.67 8.93
N ALA A 132 -4.73 0.43 8.68
CA ALA A 132 -3.71 1.48 8.71
C ALA A 132 -3.87 2.46 7.55
N THR A 133 -3.90 3.76 7.89
CA THR A 133 -3.85 4.85 6.91
C THR A 133 -2.46 4.94 6.28
N TYR A 134 -1.41 4.73 7.10
CA TYR A 134 -0.01 4.80 6.68
C TYR A 134 0.75 3.58 7.16
N ILE A 135 1.42 2.87 6.25
CA ILE A 135 2.31 1.75 6.58
C ILE A 135 3.73 2.13 6.19
N LEU A 136 4.65 2.19 7.16
CA LEU A 136 6.05 2.48 6.92
C LEU A 136 6.92 1.25 7.21
N ASP A 137 7.53 0.67 6.18
CA ASP A 137 8.54 -0.38 6.33
C ASP A 137 9.89 0.25 6.70
N THR A 138 10.27 0.10 7.96
CA THR A 138 11.53 0.64 8.50
C THR A 138 12.71 -0.32 8.34
N SER A 139 12.58 -1.41 7.59
CA SER A 139 13.61 -2.46 7.47
C SER A 139 14.96 -1.93 6.99
N LYS A 140 14.94 -0.99 6.05
CA LYS A 140 16.13 -0.38 5.46
C LYS A 140 16.28 1.10 5.80
N MET A 141 15.34 1.68 6.54
CA MET A 141 15.34 3.10 6.85
C MET A 141 16.34 3.45 7.94
N LEU A 142 17.13 4.48 7.72
CA LEU A 142 17.84 5.20 8.76
C LEU A 142 16.86 6.11 9.53
N THR A 143 17.22 6.47 10.75
CA THR A 143 16.39 7.37 11.58
C THR A 143 16.05 8.68 10.88
N ARG A 144 17.00 9.26 10.13
CA ARG A 144 16.79 10.48 9.34
C ARG A 144 15.78 10.30 8.21
N GLU A 145 15.74 9.12 7.59
CA GLU A 145 14.81 8.81 6.50
C GLU A 145 13.39 8.65 7.03
N LEU A 146 13.24 7.98 8.18
CA LEU A 146 11.96 7.92 8.88
C LEU A 146 11.42 9.33 9.19
N LYS A 147 12.30 10.27 9.65
CA LYS A 147 11.90 11.65 9.90
C LYS A 147 11.39 12.34 8.65
N ILE A 148 12.08 12.18 7.52
CA ILE A 148 11.67 12.77 6.23
C ILE A 148 10.30 12.24 5.80
N GLU A 149 10.05 10.94 5.91
CA GLU A 149 8.76 10.35 5.55
C GLU A 149 7.63 10.86 6.46
N LEU A 150 7.86 10.94 7.77
CA LEU A 150 6.88 11.51 8.69
C LEU A 150 6.61 13.00 8.42
N GLU A 151 7.63 13.79 8.05
CA GLU A 151 7.46 15.21 7.67
C GLU A 151 6.59 15.34 6.40
N LYS A 152 6.79 14.49 5.40
CA LYS A 152 5.96 14.49 4.19
C LYS A 152 4.48 14.27 4.54
N ILE A 153 4.19 13.24 5.34
CA ILE A 153 2.83 12.85 5.71
C ILE A 153 2.17 13.87 6.64
N PHE A 154 2.87 14.29 7.71
CA PHE A 154 2.24 14.97 8.84
C PHE A 154 2.45 16.49 8.87
N VAL A 155 3.41 17.02 8.11
CA VAL A 155 3.70 18.45 8.02
C VAL A 155 3.31 19.01 6.66
N LYS A 156 3.79 18.40 5.57
CA LYS A 156 3.58 18.90 4.21
C LYS A 156 2.24 18.52 3.63
N GLY A 157 1.59 17.48 4.16
CA GLY A 157 0.32 16.97 3.62
C GLY A 157 0.46 16.39 2.21
N GLU A 158 1.66 15.90 1.86
CA GLU A 158 1.89 15.20 0.60
C GLU A 158 1.07 13.89 0.61
N SER A 159 0.52 13.53 -0.54
CA SER A 159 -0.21 12.27 -0.69
C SER A 159 0.73 11.08 -0.42
N PHE A 160 0.33 10.22 0.49
CA PHE A 160 1.05 9.00 0.83
C PHE A 160 0.26 7.78 0.35
N CYS A 161 0.95 6.88 -0.33
CA CYS A 161 0.35 5.63 -0.79
C CYS A 161 1.10 4.44 -0.17
N ASN A 162 0.35 3.52 0.40
CA ASN A 162 0.91 2.28 0.97
C ASN A 162 1.45 1.34 -0.11
N LEU A 163 0.92 1.43 -1.33
CA LEU A 163 1.27 0.60 -2.47
C LEU A 163 1.32 1.48 -3.73
N TYR A 164 2.36 1.32 -4.54
CA TYR A 164 2.44 1.88 -5.90
C TYR A 164 2.23 0.79 -6.92
N ILE A 165 1.20 0.92 -7.74
CA ILE A 165 0.85 -0.02 -8.80
C ILE A 165 1.35 0.52 -10.13
N THR A 166 2.13 -0.27 -10.86
CA THR A 166 2.51 0.02 -12.24
C THR A 166 1.72 -0.90 -13.16
N VAL A 167 0.81 -0.33 -13.95
CA VAL A 167 0.15 -1.06 -15.04
C VAL A 167 1.05 -0.93 -16.27
N MET A 168 1.63 -2.05 -16.72
CA MET A 168 2.60 -2.06 -17.81
C MET A 168 2.06 -2.82 -19.03
N SER A 169 2.09 -2.21 -20.22
CA SER A 169 1.89 -2.95 -21.46
C SER A 169 3.21 -3.41 -22.06
N PHE A 170 3.25 -4.64 -22.59
CA PHE A 170 4.45 -5.21 -23.21
C PHE A 170 4.14 -6.12 -24.40
N GLY A 171 5.18 -6.41 -25.19
CA GLY A 171 5.15 -7.38 -26.28
C GLY A 171 5.91 -8.67 -25.92
N PHE A 172 5.26 -9.82 -26.02
CA PHE A 172 5.89 -11.12 -25.74
C PHE A 172 7.13 -11.36 -26.60
N LYS A 173 7.17 -10.82 -27.83
CA LYS A 173 8.37 -10.92 -28.70
C LYS A 173 9.62 -10.26 -28.14
N TYR A 174 9.45 -9.36 -27.15
CA TYR A 174 10.57 -8.68 -26.45
C TYR A 174 10.82 -9.23 -25.05
N GLY A 175 10.18 -10.34 -24.70
CA GLY A 175 10.29 -10.98 -23.39
C GLY A 175 9.36 -10.36 -22.33
N ILE A 176 9.04 -11.16 -21.34
CA ILE A 176 8.27 -10.75 -20.15
C ILE A 176 9.12 -9.77 -19.32
N PRO A 177 8.55 -8.69 -18.76
CA PRO A 177 9.27 -7.84 -17.81
C PRO A 177 9.76 -8.64 -16.60
N GLN A 178 11.02 -8.47 -16.22
CA GLN A 178 11.63 -9.26 -15.14
C GLN A 178 11.10 -8.90 -13.74
N ASP A 179 10.57 -7.68 -13.61
CA ASP A 179 10.01 -7.14 -12.39
C ASP A 179 8.48 -7.28 -12.30
N ALA A 180 7.86 -7.97 -13.27
CA ALA A 180 6.41 -8.19 -13.27
C ALA A 180 5.99 -9.17 -12.16
N ASP A 181 5.07 -8.75 -11.33
CA ASP A 181 4.44 -9.59 -10.30
C ASP A 181 3.26 -10.40 -10.84
N LEU A 182 2.46 -9.76 -11.71
CA LEU A 182 1.32 -10.36 -12.39
C LEU A 182 1.49 -10.18 -13.89
N VAL A 183 1.25 -11.26 -14.67
CA VAL A 183 1.38 -11.23 -16.12
C VAL A 183 0.12 -11.77 -16.75
N PHE A 184 -0.49 -10.98 -17.62
CA PHE A 184 -1.73 -11.33 -18.33
C PHE A 184 -1.53 -11.32 -19.85
N ASP A 185 -1.94 -12.39 -20.51
CA ASP A 185 -1.87 -12.52 -21.97
C ASP A 185 -3.22 -12.15 -22.59
N VAL A 186 -3.21 -11.11 -23.43
CA VAL A 186 -4.41 -10.61 -24.12
C VAL A 186 -4.40 -10.88 -25.63
N ARG A 187 -3.63 -11.88 -26.10
CA ARG A 187 -3.54 -12.23 -27.52
C ARG A 187 -4.83 -12.85 -28.08
N PHE A 188 -5.73 -13.29 -27.24
CA PHE A 188 -7.06 -13.80 -27.61
C PHE A 188 -8.03 -12.71 -28.09
N LEU A 189 -7.73 -11.41 -27.85
CA LEU A 189 -8.52 -10.27 -28.30
C LEU A 189 -8.33 -10.01 -29.81
N PRO A 190 -9.28 -9.32 -30.48
CA PRO A 190 -9.18 -8.93 -31.89
C PRO A 190 -7.85 -8.22 -32.17
N ASN A 191 -7.22 -8.57 -33.30
CA ASN A 191 -5.89 -8.06 -33.60
C ASN A 191 -5.94 -6.92 -34.65
N PRO A 192 -5.75 -5.63 -34.25
CA PRO A 192 -5.80 -4.49 -35.17
C PRO A 192 -4.74 -4.53 -36.27
N TYR A 193 -3.69 -5.32 -36.13
CA TYR A 193 -2.62 -5.47 -37.12
C TYR A 193 -3.13 -5.89 -38.52
N TYR A 194 -4.24 -6.63 -38.58
CA TYR A 194 -4.83 -7.10 -39.84
C TYR A 194 -5.79 -6.11 -40.50
N ILE A 195 -5.99 -4.95 -39.91
CA ILE A 195 -6.83 -3.85 -40.43
C ILE A 195 -5.92 -2.73 -40.90
N ASP A 196 -5.89 -2.44 -42.17
CA ASP A 196 -4.96 -1.47 -42.78
C ASP A 196 -5.02 -0.07 -42.15
N THR A 197 -6.22 0.39 -41.78
CA THR A 197 -6.44 1.70 -41.14
C THR A 197 -5.98 1.74 -39.68
N LEU A 198 -5.82 0.58 -39.01
CA LEU A 198 -5.46 0.49 -37.57
C LEU A 198 -4.03 0.01 -37.34
N LYS A 199 -3.41 -0.62 -38.34
CA LYS A 199 -2.08 -1.24 -38.27
C LYS A 199 -0.99 -0.28 -37.79
N GLU A 200 -0.98 0.96 -38.28
CA GLU A 200 0.04 1.94 -37.92
C GLU A 200 -0.31 2.72 -36.65
N LYS A 201 -1.55 2.66 -36.18
CA LYS A 201 -2.03 3.25 -34.93
C LYS A 201 -1.57 2.43 -33.71
N THR A 202 -1.92 2.89 -32.52
CA THR A 202 -1.56 2.26 -31.24
C THR A 202 -2.81 2.04 -30.38
N GLY A 203 -2.70 1.32 -29.30
CA GLY A 203 -3.80 1.19 -28.33
C GLY A 203 -4.14 2.48 -27.55
N ASN A 204 -3.43 3.57 -27.80
CA ASN A 204 -3.83 4.91 -27.31
C ASN A 204 -4.86 5.57 -28.22
N ASP A 205 -4.99 5.10 -29.46
CA ASP A 205 -5.92 5.66 -30.44
C ASP A 205 -7.33 5.10 -30.19
N PRO A 206 -8.39 5.95 -30.08
CA PRO A 206 -9.76 5.50 -29.78
C PRO A 206 -10.28 4.42 -30.71
N GLU A 207 -10.02 4.54 -32.01
CA GLU A 207 -10.46 3.56 -33.02
C GLU A 207 -9.85 2.17 -32.81
N VAL A 208 -8.62 2.11 -32.28
CA VAL A 208 -7.97 0.84 -31.90
C VAL A 208 -8.59 0.29 -30.63
N GLN A 209 -8.88 1.15 -29.67
CA GLN A 209 -9.56 0.75 -28.42
C GLN A 209 -10.94 0.17 -28.72
N ASP A 210 -11.74 0.85 -29.53
CA ASP A 210 -13.06 0.40 -29.94
C ASP A 210 -12.99 -0.95 -30.65
N TYR A 211 -12.04 -1.14 -31.56
CA TYR A 211 -11.86 -2.40 -32.27
C TYR A 211 -11.43 -3.55 -31.35
N VAL A 212 -10.54 -3.31 -30.40
CA VAL A 212 -10.07 -4.33 -29.44
C VAL A 212 -11.18 -4.70 -28.46
N MET A 213 -12.00 -3.73 -28.05
CA MET A 213 -13.07 -3.90 -27.06
C MET A 213 -14.46 -4.18 -27.68
N GLN A 214 -14.58 -4.25 -29.00
CA GLN A 214 -15.86 -4.38 -29.72
C GLN A 214 -16.66 -5.67 -29.37
N ASN A 215 -16.01 -6.71 -28.87
CA ASN A 215 -16.65 -7.96 -28.47
C ASN A 215 -16.68 -8.06 -26.95
N ASP A 216 -17.62 -8.84 -26.40
CA ASP A 216 -17.80 -9.06 -24.96
C ASP A 216 -16.54 -9.60 -24.24
N LYS A 217 -15.60 -10.21 -24.98
CA LYS A 217 -14.39 -10.79 -24.39
C LYS A 217 -13.47 -9.74 -23.73
N GLY A 218 -13.33 -8.57 -24.33
CA GLY A 218 -12.51 -7.47 -23.78
C GLY A 218 -13.09 -6.94 -22.49
N PRO A 219 -14.33 -6.45 -22.48
CA PRO A 219 -15.02 -5.98 -21.27
C PRO A 219 -15.10 -7.03 -20.16
N ILE A 220 -15.49 -8.27 -20.47
CA ILE A 220 -15.57 -9.36 -19.49
C ILE A 220 -14.19 -9.67 -18.88
N PHE A 221 -13.14 -9.67 -19.69
CA PHE A 221 -11.79 -9.89 -19.18
C PHE A 221 -11.35 -8.75 -18.27
N LEU A 222 -11.61 -7.49 -18.64
CA LEU A 222 -11.28 -6.34 -17.82
C LEU A 222 -11.99 -6.36 -16.47
N GLU A 223 -13.27 -6.70 -16.43
CA GLU A 223 -14.05 -6.85 -15.21
C GLU A 223 -13.43 -7.90 -14.27
N LYS A 224 -13.16 -9.11 -14.80
CA LYS A 224 -12.52 -10.18 -14.01
C LYS A 224 -11.11 -9.79 -13.53
N LEU A 225 -10.36 -9.06 -14.34
CA LEU A 225 -9.03 -8.58 -13.98
C LEU A 225 -9.10 -7.54 -12.88
N LYS A 226 -10.06 -6.61 -12.97
CA LYS A 226 -10.36 -5.63 -11.93
C LYS A 226 -10.67 -6.32 -10.60
N ASP A 227 -11.66 -7.22 -10.59
CA ASP A 227 -12.08 -7.95 -9.39
C ASP A 227 -10.90 -8.67 -8.72
N MET A 228 -10.06 -9.33 -9.53
CA MET A 228 -8.86 -10.01 -9.03
C MET A 228 -7.86 -9.03 -8.43
N VAL A 229 -7.58 -7.91 -9.10
CA VAL A 229 -6.61 -6.92 -8.63
C VAL A 229 -7.11 -6.24 -7.35
N GLU A 230 -8.39 -5.87 -7.28
CA GLU A 230 -9.00 -5.29 -6.08
C GLU A 230 -8.97 -6.26 -4.89
N PHE A 231 -9.16 -7.55 -5.13
CA PHE A 231 -8.97 -8.58 -4.10
C PHE A 231 -7.52 -8.70 -3.64
N LEU A 232 -6.54 -8.59 -4.55
CA LEU A 232 -5.12 -8.80 -4.25
C LEU A 232 -4.48 -7.60 -3.54
N ILE A 233 -4.88 -6.37 -3.88
CA ILE A 233 -4.28 -5.13 -3.33
C ILE A 233 -4.22 -5.14 -1.80
N PRO A 234 -5.31 -5.30 -1.04
CA PRO A 234 -5.25 -5.29 0.42
C PRO A 234 -4.39 -6.43 0.98
N ASN A 235 -4.39 -7.60 0.33
CA ASN A 235 -3.57 -8.73 0.75
C ASN A 235 -2.07 -8.46 0.53
N TYR A 236 -1.69 -7.81 -0.57
CA TYR A 236 -0.30 -7.40 -0.82
C TYR A 236 0.18 -6.31 0.13
N ILE A 237 -0.69 -5.33 0.45
CA ILE A 237 -0.39 -4.31 1.47
C ILE A 237 -0.17 -4.99 2.84
N LEU A 238 -1.00 -5.95 3.18
CA LEU A 238 -0.90 -6.71 4.44
C LEU A 238 0.40 -7.52 4.51
N GLU A 239 0.80 -8.13 3.40
CA GLU A 239 2.08 -8.86 3.28
C GLU A 239 3.30 -7.92 3.34
N GLY A 240 3.10 -6.62 3.12
CA GLY A 240 4.14 -5.60 3.20
C GLY A 240 4.73 -5.20 1.84
N LYS A 241 4.03 -5.54 0.76
CA LYS A 241 4.41 -5.12 -0.58
C LYS A 241 4.12 -3.63 -0.76
N ASN A 242 5.11 -2.88 -1.24
CA ASN A 242 5.00 -1.44 -1.50
C ASN A 242 5.01 -1.08 -2.99
N GLN A 243 5.29 -2.06 -3.85
CA GLN A 243 5.26 -1.93 -5.30
C GLN A 243 4.60 -3.17 -5.90
N LEU A 244 3.75 -2.97 -6.91
CA LEU A 244 3.09 -4.04 -7.66
C LEU A 244 3.18 -3.71 -9.15
N VAL A 245 3.75 -4.61 -9.94
CA VAL A 245 3.84 -4.48 -11.38
C VAL A 245 2.87 -5.47 -12.04
N ILE A 246 1.84 -4.92 -12.70
CA ILE A 246 0.84 -5.67 -13.45
C ILE A 246 1.17 -5.53 -14.94
N ALA A 247 1.68 -6.59 -15.55
CA ALA A 247 2.11 -6.59 -16.93
C ALA A 247 1.05 -7.23 -17.84
N ILE A 248 0.58 -6.47 -18.85
CA ILE A 248 -0.39 -6.92 -19.86
C ILE A 248 0.33 -7.09 -21.19
N GLY A 249 0.33 -8.31 -21.74
CA GLY A 249 1.11 -8.68 -22.90
C GLY A 249 0.28 -9.02 -24.14
N CYS A 250 0.69 -8.47 -25.29
CA CYS A 250 0.26 -8.98 -26.59
C CYS A 250 1.50 -9.32 -27.45
N THR A 251 1.35 -9.67 -28.72
CA THR A 251 2.50 -10.09 -29.56
C THR A 251 3.57 -9.01 -29.66
N GLY A 252 3.19 -7.78 -30.06
CA GLY A 252 4.13 -6.68 -30.33
C GLY A 252 4.14 -5.58 -29.26
N GLY A 253 3.20 -5.57 -28.32
CA GLY A 253 3.13 -4.51 -27.30
C GLY A 253 2.61 -3.17 -27.77
N LYS A 254 1.94 -3.10 -28.95
CA LYS A 254 1.52 -1.83 -29.60
C LYS A 254 0.02 -1.56 -29.52
N HIS A 255 -0.84 -2.56 -29.65
CA HIS A 255 -2.29 -2.41 -29.78
C HIS A 255 -3.05 -2.96 -28.57
N ARG A 256 -3.35 -4.28 -28.55
CA ARG A 256 -4.21 -4.95 -27.55
C ARG A 256 -3.76 -4.76 -26.10
N SER A 257 -2.47 -4.96 -25.84
CA SER A 257 -1.92 -4.77 -24.49
C SER A 257 -1.97 -3.32 -24.03
N VAL A 258 -1.74 -2.36 -24.93
CA VAL A 258 -1.85 -0.92 -24.62
C VAL A 258 -3.29 -0.55 -24.31
N THR A 259 -4.26 -1.01 -25.13
CA THR A 259 -5.69 -0.79 -24.89
C THR A 259 -6.13 -1.29 -23.51
N LEU A 260 -5.80 -2.55 -23.18
CA LEU A 260 -6.20 -3.14 -21.90
C LEU A 260 -5.46 -2.51 -20.70
N ALA A 261 -4.19 -2.13 -20.88
CA ALA A 261 -3.43 -1.42 -19.85
C ALA A 261 -4.05 -0.05 -19.53
N ASN A 262 -4.44 0.72 -20.57
CA ASN A 262 -5.15 1.97 -20.37
C ASN A 262 -6.48 1.78 -19.64
N ALA A 263 -7.27 0.81 -20.07
CA ALA A 263 -8.57 0.53 -19.47
C ALA A 263 -8.43 0.13 -17.98
N LEU A 264 -7.47 -0.74 -17.66
CA LEU A 264 -7.19 -1.12 -16.26
C LEU A 264 -6.69 0.07 -15.44
N TYR A 265 -5.77 0.88 -16.00
CA TYR A 265 -5.25 2.08 -15.34
C TYR A 265 -6.40 3.02 -14.95
N HIS A 266 -7.28 3.38 -15.89
CA HIS A 266 -8.43 4.27 -15.61
C HIS A 266 -9.41 3.69 -14.60
N THR A 267 -9.50 2.37 -14.48
CA THR A 267 -10.34 1.73 -13.48
C THR A 267 -9.74 1.86 -12.07
N LEU A 268 -8.41 1.78 -11.96
CA LEU A 268 -7.70 1.78 -10.67
C LEU A 268 -7.35 3.19 -10.17
N GLU A 269 -7.19 4.19 -11.05
CA GLU A 269 -6.73 5.55 -10.68
C GLU A 269 -7.74 6.33 -9.81
N THR A 270 -8.99 5.86 -9.69
CA THR A 270 -10.03 6.51 -8.90
C THR A 270 -9.90 6.28 -7.39
N GLU A 271 -9.06 5.35 -6.98
CA GLU A 271 -8.88 4.97 -5.57
C GLU A 271 -7.72 5.74 -4.92
N GLU A 272 -7.98 6.41 -3.80
CA GLU A 272 -6.98 7.20 -3.08
C GLU A 272 -6.03 6.37 -2.19
N SER A 273 -6.34 5.10 -1.96
CA SER A 273 -5.60 4.24 -1.02
C SER A 273 -4.25 3.74 -1.55
N TYR A 274 -4.02 3.84 -2.86
CA TYR A 274 -2.77 3.44 -3.51
C TYR A 274 -2.46 4.35 -4.71
N GLY A 275 -1.17 4.47 -5.06
CA GLY A 275 -0.75 5.22 -6.25
C GLY A 275 -0.76 4.32 -7.48
N VAL A 276 -1.27 4.82 -8.61
CA VAL A 276 -1.27 4.08 -9.88
C VAL A 276 -0.50 4.85 -10.93
N ARG A 277 0.31 4.17 -11.73
CA ARG A 277 0.97 4.69 -12.90
C ARG A 277 0.87 3.72 -14.07
N ILE A 278 0.92 4.27 -15.29
CA ILE A 278 0.90 3.48 -16.51
C ILE A 278 2.24 3.58 -17.23
N GLU A 279 2.69 2.48 -17.84
CA GLU A 279 3.88 2.40 -18.66
C GLU A 279 3.64 1.53 -19.89
N HIS A 280 4.09 2.00 -21.07
CA HIS A 280 4.02 1.25 -22.31
C HIS A 280 5.44 0.91 -22.78
N ARG A 281 5.99 -0.20 -22.28
CA ARG A 281 7.41 -0.57 -22.48
C ARG A 281 7.82 -0.71 -23.94
N ASP A 282 6.95 -1.24 -24.79
CA ASP A 282 7.31 -1.65 -26.16
C ASP A 282 6.54 -0.91 -27.26
N ILE A 283 5.71 0.08 -26.95
CA ILE A 283 4.81 0.75 -27.89
C ILE A 283 5.55 1.38 -29.10
N GLY A 284 6.75 1.85 -28.92
CA GLY A 284 7.56 2.50 -29.97
C GLY A 284 8.55 1.58 -30.69
N LYS A 285 8.73 0.31 -30.26
CA LYS A 285 9.80 -0.54 -30.77
C LYS A 285 9.64 -0.98 -32.22
N ASP A 286 8.40 -1.15 -32.70
CA ASP A 286 8.13 -1.56 -34.08
C ASP A 286 8.40 -0.45 -35.13
N SER A 287 8.38 0.82 -34.71
CA SER A 287 8.72 1.94 -35.60
C SER A 287 10.23 2.07 -35.84
N ILE A 288 11.06 1.58 -34.92
CA ILE A 288 12.52 1.63 -35.03
C ILE A 288 13.04 0.55 -35.97
N THR A 289 12.40 -0.61 -36.01
CA THR A 289 12.83 -1.75 -36.85
C THR A 289 12.57 -1.51 -38.35
N LYS A 290 11.63 -0.62 -38.72
CA LYS A 290 11.35 -0.26 -40.11
C LYS A 290 12.29 0.84 -40.69
N ARG A 291 13.17 1.43 -39.87
CA ARG A 291 14.14 2.48 -40.28
C ARG A 291 15.57 1.97 -40.46
N LYS A 292 15.81 0.67 -40.52
CA LYS A 292 17.13 0.06 -40.82
C LYS A 292 17.05 -0.70 -42.15
#